data_6b806061e65e7ece3987910235bee925
#
_entry.id   6b806061e65e7ece3987910235bee925
#
_cell.length_a   1.000
_cell.length_b   1.000
_cell.length_c   1.000
_cell.angle_alpha   90.00
_cell.angle_beta   90.00
_cell.angle_gamma   90.00
#
_symmetry.space_group_name_H-M   'P 1'
#
loop_
_entity.id
_entity.type
_entity.pdbx_description
1 polymer ?
#
loop_
_entity_poly.entity_id
_entity_poly.type
_entity_poly.pdbx_seq_one_letter_code
_entity_poly.pdbx_strand_id
1 'polypeptide(L)'
;MGKRKKSSRGPVAPKKKEGLATVFQCLFCNHEKSVTIQMDKKSNIGNLQCKVCAVNFQQPITSISQPIDVYYEWVDACDAVAQEEKDDRADLALQNKRYRELDTMTSRDRTAATRPRDDFIDDDEADGEADYADDD
;
A
#
# COMPACT_ATOMS: atom_id res chain seq x y z
N MET A 1 52.42 56.94 9.52
CA MET A 1 51.40 56.18 10.30
C MET A 1 50.13 56.15 9.48
N GLY A 2 49.88 55.03 8.77
CA GLY A 2 48.70 54.88 7.92
C GLY A 2 47.46 54.57 8.71
N LYS A 3 46.42 55.45 8.62
CA LYS A 3 45.10 55.18 9.21
C LYS A 3 44.40 54.07 8.48
N ARG A 4 44.11 52.92 9.15
CA ARG A 4 43.28 51.86 8.62
C ARG A 4 41.89 52.40 8.28
N LYS A 5 41.47 52.29 7.01
CA LYS A 5 40.09 52.58 6.60
C LYS A 5 39.17 51.63 7.29
N LYS A 6 38.14 52.14 7.99
CA LYS A 6 37.07 51.35 8.57
C LYS A 6 36.36 50.60 7.44
N SER A 7 36.20 49.30 7.58
CA SER A 7 35.40 48.47 6.68
C SER A 7 33.96 48.98 6.65
N SER A 8 33.49 49.33 5.47
CA SER A 8 32.09 49.76 5.26
C SER A 8 31.10 48.63 5.13
N ARG A 9 31.51 47.40 5.53
CA ARG A 9 30.56 46.28 5.64
C ARG A 9 29.69 46.50 6.85
N GLY A 10 28.41 46.90 6.62
CA GLY A 10 27.39 46.92 7.62
C GLY A 10 27.19 45.54 8.25
N PRO A 11 26.61 45.47 9.47
CA PRO A 11 26.34 44.17 10.11
C PRO A 11 25.43 43.37 9.20
N VAL A 12 25.94 42.20 8.75
CA VAL A 12 25.14 41.24 7.98
C VAL A 12 24.03 40.78 8.93
N ALA A 13 22.78 41.10 8.61
CA ALA A 13 21.63 40.62 9.36
C ALA A 13 21.73 39.07 9.44
N PRO A 14 21.54 38.49 10.63
CA PRO A 14 21.60 37.05 10.77
C PRO A 14 20.55 36.42 9.84
N LYS A 15 20.99 35.60 8.92
CA LYS A 15 20.09 34.81 8.07
C LYS A 15 19.18 34.02 9.00
N LYS A 16 17.87 34.24 8.90
CA LYS A 16 16.87 33.43 9.60
C LYS A 16 17.13 31.99 9.22
N LYS A 17 17.53 31.16 10.18
CA LYS A 17 17.63 29.73 10.00
C LYS A 17 16.19 29.24 9.85
N GLU A 18 15.78 28.92 8.64
CA GLU A 18 14.51 28.24 8.41
C GLU A 18 14.62 26.88 9.08
N GLY A 19 13.75 26.62 10.06
CA GLY A 19 13.67 25.33 10.72
C GLY A 19 13.22 24.27 9.73
N LEU A 20 13.55 23.00 10.01
CA LEU A 20 13.06 21.87 9.24
C LEU A 20 11.53 21.82 9.26
N ALA A 21 10.94 21.28 8.21
CA ALA A 21 9.49 21.14 8.12
C ALA A 21 8.95 20.28 9.26
N THR A 22 7.83 20.69 9.83
CA THR A 22 7.12 19.98 10.92
C THR A 22 5.77 19.43 10.48
N VAL A 23 5.35 19.76 9.26
CA VAL A 23 4.08 19.37 8.68
C VAL A 23 4.36 18.79 7.28
N PHE A 24 3.79 17.62 7.01
CA PHE A 24 4.10 16.85 5.82
C PHE A 24 2.83 16.42 5.09
N GLN A 25 3.00 15.91 3.87
CA GLN A 25 1.94 15.30 3.09
C GLN A 25 1.62 13.88 3.60
N CYS A 26 0.36 13.50 3.58
CA CYS A 26 -0.05 12.14 3.91
C CYS A 26 0.01 11.24 2.68
N LEU A 27 0.59 10.05 2.83
CA LEU A 27 0.69 9.05 1.76
C LEU A 27 -0.65 8.37 1.44
N PHE A 28 -1.54 8.27 2.43
CA PHE A 28 -2.82 7.58 2.28
C PHE A 28 -3.91 8.47 1.65
N CYS A 29 -4.06 9.69 2.14
CA CYS A 29 -5.09 10.61 1.63
C CYS A 29 -4.54 11.66 0.66
N ASN A 30 -3.24 11.72 0.42
CA ASN A 30 -2.54 12.65 -0.46
C ASN A 30 -2.79 14.15 -0.18
N HIS A 31 -3.30 14.49 1.00
CA HIS A 31 -3.49 15.88 1.38
C HIS A 31 -2.17 16.49 1.84
N GLU A 32 -1.84 17.65 1.28
CA GLU A 32 -0.67 18.42 1.70
C GLU A 32 -0.88 18.98 3.11
N LYS A 33 0.20 19.03 3.87
CA LYS A 33 0.21 19.61 5.24
C LYS A 33 -0.81 18.99 6.21
N SER A 34 -1.21 17.74 5.95
CA SER A 34 -2.18 17.03 6.78
C SER A 34 -1.55 16.22 7.91
N VAL A 35 -0.29 15.85 7.76
CA VAL A 35 0.47 15.10 8.77
C VAL A 35 1.17 16.03 9.73
N THR A 36 0.92 15.84 11.02
CA THR A 36 1.58 16.56 12.11
C THR A 36 2.36 15.59 12.97
N ILE A 37 3.57 15.97 13.37
CA ILE A 37 4.44 15.15 14.19
C ILE A 37 4.64 15.80 15.54
N GLN A 38 4.34 15.07 16.60
CA GLN A 38 4.59 15.44 18.00
C GLN A 38 5.74 14.62 18.56
N MET A 39 6.70 15.27 19.14
CA MET A 39 7.88 14.63 19.71
C MET A 39 7.87 14.75 21.22
N ASP A 40 7.66 13.63 21.91
CA ASP A 40 7.70 13.55 23.36
C ASP A 40 9.09 13.11 23.82
N LYS A 41 9.93 14.08 24.15
CA LYS A 41 11.29 13.83 24.63
C LYS A 41 11.35 13.14 26.00
N LYS A 42 10.26 13.17 26.75
CA LYS A 42 10.20 12.51 28.08
C LYS A 42 10.01 11.02 27.97
N SER A 43 9.15 10.60 27.04
CA SER A 43 8.87 9.19 26.75
C SER A 43 9.77 8.62 25.65
N ASN A 44 10.55 9.48 24.97
CA ASN A 44 11.33 9.14 23.78
C ASN A 44 10.49 8.54 22.65
N ILE A 45 9.30 9.10 22.43
CA ILE A 45 8.37 8.64 21.40
C ILE A 45 8.00 9.80 20.48
N GLY A 46 8.12 9.55 19.20
CA GLY A 46 7.58 10.41 18.15
C GLY A 46 6.21 9.91 17.69
N ASN A 47 5.20 10.76 17.77
CA ASN A 47 3.84 10.46 17.29
C ASN A 47 3.57 11.22 16.02
N LEU A 48 3.28 10.49 14.95
CA LEU A 48 2.83 11.04 13.68
C LEU A 48 1.32 10.83 13.57
N GLN A 49 0.59 11.86 13.20
CA GLN A 49 -0.86 11.78 13.00
C GLN A 49 -1.31 12.62 11.80
N CYS A 50 -2.18 12.03 10.98
CA CYS A 50 -2.86 12.75 9.91
C CYS A 50 -4.19 13.32 10.42
N LYS A 51 -4.46 14.60 10.10
CA LYS A 51 -5.70 15.29 10.48
C LYS A 51 -6.90 14.90 9.63
N VAL A 52 -6.67 14.37 8.43
CA VAL A 52 -7.73 14.07 7.44
C VAL A 52 -8.18 12.62 7.53
N CYS A 53 -7.25 11.67 7.42
CA CYS A 53 -7.58 10.23 7.44
C CYS A 53 -7.37 9.58 8.82
N ALA A 54 -6.92 10.35 9.81
CA ALA A 54 -6.68 9.88 11.18
C ALA A 54 -5.64 8.75 11.32
N VAL A 55 -4.85 8.47 10.28
CA VAL A 55 -3.75 7.52 10.38
C VAL A 55 -2.75 7.99 11.43
N ASN A 56 -2.29 7.09 12.26
CA ASN A 56 -1.30 7.35 13.29
C ASN A 56 -0.13 6.37 13.18
N PHE A 57 1.04 6.84 13.58
CA PHE A 57 2.26 6.05 13.63
C PHE A 57 3.10 6.50 14.81
N GLN A 58 3.73 5.57 15.51
CA GLN A 58 4.58 5.84 16.67
C GLN A 58 5.94 5.20 16.47
N GLN A 59 6.98 5.95 16.83
CA GLN A 59 8.34 5.51 16.73
C GLN A 59 9.16 5.96 17.93
N PRO A 60 10.11 5.14 18.41
CA PRO A 60 11.09 5.58 19.37
C PRO A 60 12.03 6.62 18.77
N ILE A 61 12.24 7.70 19.48
CA ILE A 61 13.12 8.81 19.08
C ILE A 61 14.28 8.99 20.04
N THR A 62 15.35 9.59 19.55
CA THR A 62 16.50 9.99 20.36
C THR A 62 16.47 11.51 20.63
N SER A 63 17.38 11.98 21.47
CA SER A 63 17.49 13.41 21.80
C SER A 63 17.82 14.30 20.59
N ILE A 64 18.43 13.74 19.56
CA ILE A 64 18.85 14.42 18.33
C ILE A 64 17.85 14.23 17.18
N SER A 65 16.87 13.34 17.30
CA SER A 65 15.87 13.10 16.26
C SER A 65 15.03 14.33 15.98
N GLN A 66 14.70 14.51 14.73
CA GLN A 66 13.88 15.61 14.21
C GLN A 66 12.52 15.08 13.74
N PRO A 67 11.49 15.91 13.64
CA PRO A 67 10.19 15.48 13.10
C PRO A 67 10.26 14.83 11.73
N ILE A 68 11.19 15.28 10.89
CA ILE A 68 11.38 14.71 9.56
C ILE A 68 11.88 13.26 9.60
N ASP A 69 12.65 12.88 10.61
CA ASP A 69 13.14 11.51 10.76
C ASP A 69 11.97 10.54 11.02
N VAL A 70 11.02 10.95 11.88
CA VAL A 70 9.80 10.17 12.14
C VAL A 70 8.95 10.01 10.88
N TYR A 71 8.90 11.05 10.05
CA TYR A 71 8.19 10.99 8.77
C TYR A 71 8.80 9.98 7.81
N TYR A 72 10.12 9.99 7.64
CA TYR A 72 10.81 9.04 6.76
C TYR A 72 10.68 7.60 7.24
N GLU A 73 10.81 7.34 8.52
CA GLU A 73 10.59 6.01 9.08
C GLU A 73 9.16 5.49 8.84
N TRP A 74 8.18 6.38 8.91
CA TRP A 74 6.81 6.03 8.54
C TRP A 74 6.66 5.71 7.05
N VAL A 75 7.33 6.46 6.16
CA VAL A 75 7.36 6.18 4.71
C VAL A 75 7.98 4.81 4.46
N ASP A 76 9.14 4.54 5.04
CA ASP A 76 9.84 3.27 4.90
C ASP A 76 9.01 2.09 5.42
N ALA A 77 8.31 2.26 6.55
CA ALA A 77 7.38 1.25 7.07
C ALA A 77 6.21 0.99 6.12
N CYS A 78 5.65 2.03 5.50
CA CYS A 78 4.58 1.89 4.51
C CYS A 78 5.07 1.15 3.24
N ASP A 79 6.27 1.47 2.79
CA ASP A 79 6.87 0.83 1.62
C ASP A 79 7.21 -0.64 1.89
N ALA A 80 7.67 -0.98 3.10
CA ALA A 80 7.92 -2.37 3.52
C ALA A 80 6.63 -3.20 3.48
N VAL A 81 5.54 -2.72 4.06
CA VAL A 81 4.24 -3.40 4.03
C VAL A 81 3.73 -3.56 2.59
N ALA A 82 3.84 -2.51 1.77
CA ALA A 82 3.44 -2.57 0.37
C ALA A 82 4.28 -3.56 -0.47
N GLN A 83 5.52 -3.80 -0.08
CA GLN A 83 6.39 -4.80 -0.70
C GLN A 83 5.98 -6.22 -0.29
N GLU A 84 5.75 -6.44 0.99
CA GLU A 84 5.26 -7.73 1.51
C GLU A 84 3.95 -8.15 0.84
N GLU A 85 2.99 -7.22 0.70
CA GLU A 85 1.72 -7.49 0.00
C GLU A 85 1.89 -7.88 -1.48
N LYS A 86 2.89 -7.32 -2.15
CA LYS A 86 3.22 -7.67 -3.55
C LYS A 86 3.83 -9.06 -3.65
N ASP A 87 4.71 -9.40 -2.73
CA ASP A 87 5.39 -10.68 -2.68
C ASP A 87 4.39 -11.80 -2.35
N ASP A 88 3.52 -11.59 -1.36
CA ASP A 88 2.44 -12.52 -1.00
C ASP A 88 1.48 -12.75 -2.18
N ARG A 89 1.13 -11.69 -2.91
CA ARG A 89 0.26 -11.80 -4.08
C ARG A 89 0.95 -12.55 -5.22
N ALA A 90 2.24 -12.36 -5.41
CA ALA A 90 3.02 -13.08 -6.42
C ALA A 90 3.12 -14.58 -6.07
N ASP A 91 3.38 -14.91 -4.82
CA ASP A 91 3.44 -16.30 -4.34
C ASP A 91 2.08 -17.00 -4.48
N LEU A 92 0.99 -16.33 -4.13
CA LEU A 92 -0.36 -16.86 -4.29
C LEU A 92 -0.70 -17.10 -5.77
N ALA A 93 -0.26 -16.23 -6.67
CA ALA A 93 -0.45 -16.38 -8.11
C ALA A 93 0.33 -17.58 -8.66
N LEU A 94 1.57 -17.80 -8.21
CA LEU A 94 2.38 -18.95 -8.56
C LEU A 94 1.76 -20.26 -8.03
N GLN A 95 1.26 -20.24 -6.80
CA GLN A 95 0.59 -21.39 -6.20
C GLN A 95 -0.67 -21.77 -6.99
N ASN A 96 -1.52 -20.81 -7.33
CA ASN A 96 -2.71 -21.02 -8.16
C ASN A 96 -2.37 -21.56 -9.55
N LYS A 97 -1.26 -21.10 -10.15
CA LYS A 97 -0.80 -21.61 -11.44
C LYS A 97 -0.42 -23.09 -11.34
N ARG A 98 0.31 -23.50 -10.30
CA ARG A 98 0.67 -24.89 -10.05
C ARG A 98 -0.56 -25.77 -9.86
N TYR A 99 -1.57 -25.31 -9.12
CA TYR A 99 -2.82 -26.06 -8.95
C TYR A 99 -3.55 -26.28 -10.28
N ARG A 100 -3.63 -25.26 -11.12
CA ARG A 100 -4.25 -25.38 -12.46
C ARG A 100 -3.48 -26.33 -13.37
N GLU A 101 -2.16 -26.33 -13.34
CA GLU A 101 -1.32 -27.25 -14.11
C GLU A 101 -1.52 -28.70 -13.64
N LEU A 102 -1.60 -28.94 -12.33
CA LEU A 102 -1.87 -30.25 -11.76
C LEU A 102 -3.27 -30.76 -12.18
N ASP A 103 -4.27 -29.91 -12.12
CA ASP A 103 -5.66 -30.26 -12.47
C ASP A 103 -5.79 -30.59 -13.96
N THR A 104 -5.09 -29.87 -14.83
CA THR A 104 -5.05 -30.19 -16.27
C THR A 104 -4.32 -31.50 -16.56
N MET A 105 -3.28 -31.88 -15.82
CA MET A 105 -2.60 -33.14 -15.97
C MET A 105 -3.47 -34.32 -15.52
N THR A 106 -4.14 -34.17 -14.36
CA THR A 106 -5.06 -35.21 -13.84
C THR A 106 -6.30 -35.39 -14.71
N SER A 107 -6.79 -34.31 -15.33
CA SER A 107 -7.93 -34.37 -16.26
C SER A 107 -7.57 -35.09 -17.57
N ARG A 108 -6.35 -34.93 -18.09
CA ARG A 108 -5.88 -35.64 -19.29
C ARG A 108 -5.73 -37.13 -19.07
N ASP A 109 -5.33 -37.55 -17.88
CA ASP A 109 -5.17 -38.99 -17.57
C ASP A 109 -6.54 -39.67 -17.39
N ARG A 110 -7.54 -38.95 -16.86
CA ARG A 110 -8.91 -39.48 -16.76
C ARG A 110 -9.62 -39.65 -18.11
N THR A 111 -9.29 -38.83 -19.11
CA THR A 111 -9.89 -38.95 -20.45
C THR A 111 -9.25 -40.06 -21.29
N ALA A 112 -8.05 -40.53 -20.92
CA ALA A 112 -7.39 -41.67 -21.59
C ALA A 112 -7.86 -43.02 -21.07
N ALA A 113 -8.45 -43.11 -19.88
CA ALA A 113 -8.82 -44.37 -19.23
C ALA A 113 -10.30 -44.76 -19.33
N THR A 114 -11.16 -43.91 -19.92
CA THR A 114 -12.58 -44.23 -20.01
C THR A 114 -13.11 -43.99 -21.42
N ARG A 115 -12.96 -45.01 -22.28
CA ARG A 115 -13.91 -45.30 -23.32
C ARG A 115 -14.76 -46.47 -22.85
N PRO A 116 -15.94 -46.30 -22.35
CA PRO A 116 -17.00 -47.27 -22.51
C PRO A 116 -17.72 -46.95 -23.82
N ARG A 117 -17.69 -47.95 -24.70
CA ARG A 117 -18.75 -48.15 -25.65
C ARG A 117 -20.01 -48.37 -24.82
N ASP A 118 -20.96 -47.53 -24.96
CA ASP A 118 -22.35 -47.91 -24.91
C ASP A 118 -23.15 -46.98 -25.79
N ASP A 119 -23.42 -47.57 -26.92
CA ASP A 119 -24.48 -47.40 -27.83
C ASP A 119 -25.78 -47.62 -27.04
N PHE A 120 -26.52 -46.62 -26.69
CA PHE A 120 -27.91 -46.74 -26.33
C PHE A 120 -28.67 -45.50 -26.81
N ILE A 121 -29.28 -45.74 -27.97
CA ILE A 121 -30.37 -45.00 -28.53
C ILE A 121 -31.56 -45.15 -27.57
N ASP A 122 -32.16 -44.08 -27.15
CA ASP A 122 -33.61 -43.97 -26.94
C ASP A 122 -34.05 -42.53 -27.16
N ASP A 123 -34.64 -42.44 -28.21
CA ASP A 123 -35.82 -41.87 -28.75
C ASP A 123 -36.90 -41.78 -27.65
N ASP A 124 -37.23 -40.57 -27.24
CA ASP A 124 -38.55 -40.27 -26.73
C ASP A 124 -38.86 -38.78 -26.93
N GLU A 125 -39.69 -38.59 -27.95
CA GLU A 125 -40.48 -37.40 -28.20
C GLU A 125 -41.43 -37.15 -27.00
N ALA A 126 -41.42 -35.99 -26.45
CA ALA A 126 -42.55 -35.45 -25.71
C ALA A 126 -42.65 -33.95 -25.85
N ASP A 127 -43.49 -33.59 -26.80
CA ASP A 127 -44.19 -32.31 -26.86
C ASP A 127 -44.65 -31.84 -25.49
N GLY A 128 -44.36 -30.61 -25.20
CA GLY A 128 -44.87 -29.90 -24.03
C GLY A 128 -44.93 -28.41 -24.29
N GLU A 129 -45.85 -28.04 -25.16
CA GLU A 129 -46.33 -26.66 -25.25
C GLU A 129 -46.94 -26.23 -23.92
N ALA A 130 -46.35 -25.27 -23.27
CA ALA A 130 -46.96 -24.52 -22.20
C ALA A 130 -47.02 -23.05 -22.61
N ASP A 131 -48.15 -22.76 -23.23
CA ASP A 131 -48.79 -21.49 -23.43
C ASP A 131 -48.96 -20.78 -22.08
N TYR A 132 -48.31 -19.62 -21.90
CA TYR A 132 -48.67 -18.68 -20.86
C TYR A 132 -49.20 -17.42 -21.52
N ALA A 133 -50.52 -17.42 -21.70
CA ALA A 133 -51.30 -16.21 -21.90
C ALA A 133 -51.33 -15.42 -20.57
N ASP A 134 -50.86 -14.22 -20.68
CA ASP A 134 -51.44 -12.92 -20.50
C ASP A 134 -52.77 -12.91 -19.75
N ASP A 135 -52.84 -12.20 -18.64
CA ASP A 135 -54.01 -11.43 -18.27
C ASP A 135 -53.76 -10.42 -17.14
N ASP A 136 -54.03 -9.13 -17.43
CA ASP A 136 -54.35 -7.94 -16.63
C ASP A 136 -53.32 -7.36 -15.64
#